data_ae8d39f86019b3c99d0915827576cdd7
#
_entry.id   ae8d39f86019b3c99d0915827576cdd7
#
_cell.length_a   1.000
_cell.length_b   1.000
_cell.length_c   1.000
_cell.angle_alpha   90.00
_cell.angle_beta   90.00
_cell.angle_gamma   90.00
#
_symmetry.space_group_name_H-M   'P 1'
#
loop_
_entity.id
_entity.type
_entity.pdbx_description
1 polymer ?
#
loop_
_entity_poly.entity_id
_entity_poly.type
_entity_poly.pdbx_seq_one_letter_code
_entity_poly.pdbx_strand_id
1 'polypeptide(L)'
;MGATLEAGKLVAAAWLAENWHSAPSLLRLILVAMIGVLMSLNAVGVFGFLTRAHLDHMAAVDLALADRTADTEARLAIQGQTVADLDRRIAQIDAAVEESTRQGRPVGAMTIADQKRRDRADIVAARQREARTLASLQIEKAKIDAERRRAEADVGPVRYLAELIGTPTTDLERPVRLLTLVLVAVLDPMAVALLLAAGTRTTRAG
;
A
#
# COMPACT_ATOMS: atom_id res chain seq x y z
N MET A 1 -26.63 -3.85 -15.98
CA MET A 1 -26.60 -3.25 -17.33
C MET A 1 -25.35 -3.68 -18.12
N GLY A 2 -24.15 -3.78 -17.56
CA GLY A 2 -22.94 -4.22 -18.28
C GLY A 2 -23.03 -5.62 -18.90
N ALA A 3 -23.50 -6.61 -18.13
CA ALA A 3 -23.60 -8.00 -18.60
C ALA A 3 -24.54 -8.20 -19.81
N THR A 4 -25.61 -7.43 -19.91
CA THR A 4 -26.55 -7.47 -21.06
C THR A 4 -25.93 -6.92 -22.33
N LEU A 5 -25.14 -5.86 -22.25
CA LEU A 5 -24.40 -5.29 -23.38
C LEU A 5 -23.28 -6.23 -23.85
N GLU A 6 -22.59 -6.89 -22.90
CA GLU A 6 -21.58 -7.90 -23.19
C GLU A 6 -22.18 -9.10 -23.95
N ALA A 7 -23.30 -9.65 -23.44
CA ALA A 7 -24.00 -10.75 -24.12
C ALA A 7 -24.49 -10.35 -25.54
N GLY A 8 -25.03 -9.13 -25.67
CA GLY A 8 -25.46 -8.61 -26.96
C GLY A 8 -24.31 -8.49 -27.99
N LYS A 9 -23.14 -8.02 -27.55
CA LYS A 9 -21.91 -7.93 -28.34
C LYS A 9 -21.51 -9.33 -28.89
N LEU A 10 -21.45 -10.33 -27.97
CA LEU A 10 -21.05 -11.68 -28.31
C LEU A 10 -22.05 -12.36 -29.29
N VAL A 11 -23.36 -12.18 -29.07
CA VAL A 11 -24.40 -12.71 -29.95
C VAL A 11 -24.31 -12.03 -31.33
N ALA A 12 -24.15 -10.73 -31.40
CA ALA A 12 -24.01 -10.02 -32.67
C ALA A 12 -22.75 -10.45 -33.44
N ALA A 13 -21.62 -10.68 -32.73
CA ALA A 13 -20.38 -11.16 -33.32
C ALA A 13 -20.54 -12.60 -33.89
N ALA A 14 -21.17 -13.50 -33.12
CA ALA A 14 -21.42 -14.87 -33.52
C ALA A 14 -22.33 -14.91 -34.77
N TRP A 15 -23.46 -14.19 -34.73
CA TRP A 15 -24.37 -14.11 -35.86
C TRP A 15 -23.68 -13.55 -37.11
N LEU A 16 -22.87 -12.49 -36.95
CA LEU A 16 -22.14 -11.91 -38.08
C LEU A 16 -21.14 -12.88 -38.70
N ALA A 17 -20.47 -13.68 -37.87
CA ALA A 17 -19.52 -14.68 -38.33
C ALA A 17 -20.22 -15.81 -39.17
N GLU A 18 -21.37 -16.30 -38.69
CA GLU A 18 -22.13 -17.32 -39.37
C GLU A 18 -22.74 -16.82 -40.72
N ASN A 19 -23.16 -15.55 -40.72
CA ASN A 19 -23.84 -14.97 -41.89
C ASN A 19 -22.97 -14.03 -42.73
N TRP A 20 -21.64 -14.11 -42.59
CA TRP A 20 -20.69 -13.17 -43.20
C TRP A 20 -20.89 -13.03 -44.73
N HIS A 21 -21.17 -14.12 -45.43
CA HIS A 21 -21.32 -14.12 -46.87
C HIS A 21 -22.76 -13.86 -47.35
N SER A 22 -23.77 -14.12 -46.51
CA SER A 22 -25.18 -13.95 -46.84
C SER A 22 -25.74 -12.57 -46.47
N ALA A 23 -25.13 -11.90 -45.50
CA ALA A 23 -25.61 -10.59 -45.04
C ALA A 23 -25.29 -9.46 -46.03
N PRO A 24 -26.21 -8.52 -46.27
CA PRO A 24 -25.97 -7.35 -47.10
C PRO A 24 -24.80 -6.51 -46.53
N SER A 25 -24.00 -5.93 -47.44
CA SER A 25 -22.79 -5.22 -47.10
C SER A 25 -23.02 -4.06 -46.09
N LEU A 26 -24.14 -3.36 -46.20
CA LEU A 26 -24.52 -2.28 -45.31
C LEU A 26 -24.77 -2.77 -43.88
N LEU A 27 -25.53 -3.88 -43.73
CA LEU A 27 -25.80 -4.48 -42.41
C LEU A 27 -24.51 -4.98 -41.76
N ARG A 28 -23.62 -5.58 -42.54
CA ARG A 28 -22.29 -6.03 -42.09
C ARG A 28 -21.46 -4.89 -41.55
N LEU A 29 -21.40 -3.76 -42.27
CA LEU A 29 -20.68 -2.58 -41.86
C LEU A 29 -21.27 -2.00 -40.58
N ILE A 30 -22.57 -1.89 -40.45
CA ILE A 30 -23.26 -1.38 -39.26
C ILE A 30 -22.97 -2.26 -38.05
N LEU A 31 -23.07 -3.59 -38.18
CA LEU A 31 -22.81 -4.50 -37.07
C LEU A 31 -21.33 -4.45 -36.58
N VAL A 32 -20.37 -4.43 -37.52
CA VAL A 32 -18.94 -4.28 -37.19
C VAL A 32 -18.68 -2.97 -36.46
N ALA A 33 -19.24 -1.86 -36.99
CA ALA A 33 -19.09 -0.56 -36.33
C ALA A 33 -19.73 -0.53 -34.95
N MET A 34 -20.91 -1.13 -34.77
CA MET A 34 -21.60 -1.20 -33.47
C MET A 34 -20.84 -2.04 -32.47
N ILE A 35 -20.28 -3.20 -32.87
CA ILE A 35 -19.42 -4.03 -32.01
C ILE A 35 -18.17 -3.24 -31.61
N GLY A 36 -17.52 -2.53 -32.56
CA GLY A 36 -16.36 -1.68 -32.26
C GLY A 36 -16.66 -0.56 -31.27
N VAL A 37 -17.81 0.11 -31.41
CA VAL A 37 -18.27 1.13 -30.48
C VAL A 37 -18.53 0.55 -29.08
N LEU A 38 -19.21 -0.60 -28.99
CA LEU A 38 -19.47 -1.28 -27.71
C LEU A 38 -18.18 -1.74 -27.05
N MET A 39 -17.21 -2.27 -27.81
CA MET A 39 -15.87 -2.60 -27.26
C MET A 39 -15.17 -1.37 -26.71
N SER A 40 -15.20 -0.26 -27.43
CA SER A 40 -14.57 0.98 -26.99
C SER A 40 -15.21 1.55 -25.73
N LEU A 41 -16.55 1.53 -25.65
CA LEU A 41 -17.29 1.97 -24.46
C LEU A 41 -16.99 1.10 -23.24
N ASN A 42 -16.94 -0.23 -23.45
CA ASN A 42 -16.58 -1.18 -22.39
C ASN A 42 -15.14 -0.94 -21.91
N ALA A 43 -14.20 -0.78 -22.85
CA ALA A 43 -12.81 -0.49 -22.56
C ALA A 43 -12.66 0.77 -21.71
N VAL A 44 -13.33 1.87 -22.08
CA VAL A 44 -13.29 3.13 -21.32
C VAL A 44 -13.92 2.95 -19.93
N GLY A 45 -15.03 2.23 -19.81
CA GLY A 45 -15.71 1.99 -18.55
C GLY A 45 -14.86 1.17 -17.57
N VAL A 46 -14.32 0.05 -18.02
CA VAL A 46 -13.45 -0.83 -17.22
C VAL A 46 -12.15 -0.11 -16.86
N PHE A 47 -11.54 0.58 -17.82
CA PHE A 47 -10.35 1.38 -17.61
C PHE A 47 -10.56 2.45 -16.53
N GLY A 48 -11.63 3.25 -16.64
CA GLY A 48 -11.92 4.29 -15.65
C GLY A 48 -12.17 3.75 -14.25
N PHE A 49 -12.92 2.65 -14.14
CA PHE A 49 -13.21 1.98 -12.88
C PHE A 49 -11.96 1.40 -12.23
N LEU A 50 -11.16 0.62 -12.96
CA LEU A 50 -9.95 -0.01 -12.44
C LEU A 50 -8.89 1.00 -12.03
N THR A 51 -8.67 2.03 -12.86
CA THR A 51 -7.70 3.08 -12.54
C THR A 51 -8.09 3.82 -11.27
N ARG A 52 -9.37 4.21 -11.15
CA ARG A 52 -9.86 4.91 -9.96
C ARG A 52 -9.78 4.04 -8.71
N ALA A 53 -10.25 2.80 -8.79
CA ALA A 53 -10.21 1.87 -7.65
C ALA A 53 -8.78 1.61 -7.17
N HIS A 54 -7.81 1.51 -8.09
CA HIS A 54 -6.41 1.33 -7.74
C HIS A 54 -5.82 2.56 -7.06
N LEU A 55 -6.05 3.76 -7.61
CA LEU A 55 -5.55 5.01 -7.05
C LEU A 55 -6.16 5.31 -5.69
N ASP A 56 -7.48 5.14 -5.52
CA ASP A 56 -8.18 5.35 -4.25
C ASP A 56 -7.65 4.37 -3.17
N HIS A 57 -7.38 3.12 -3.54
CA HIS A 57 -6.82 2.13 -2.61
C HIS A 57 -5.40 2.49 -2.18
N MET A 58 -4.53 2.87 -3.11
CA MET A 58 -3.16 3.28 -2.80
C MET A 58 -3.12 4.53 -1.92
N ALA A 59 -3.91 5.54 -2.24
CA ALA A 59 -4.00 6.76 -1.44
C ALA A 59 -4.48 6.48 0.00
N ALA A 60 -5.45 5.58 0.18
CA ALA A 60 -5.93 5.18 1.50
C ALA A 60 -4.87 4.44 2.32
N VAL A 61 -4.09 3.54 1.69
CA VAL A 61 -3.00 2.80 2.34
C VAL A 61 -1.87 3.76 2.75
N ASP A 62 -1.46 4.66 1.85
CA ASP A 62 -0.41 5.63 2.13
C ASP A 62 -0.79 6.57 3.27
N LEU A 63 -2.02 7.06 3.30
CA LEU A 63 -2.52 7.92 4.38
C LEU A 63 -2.54 7.16 5.72
N ALA A 64 -3.05 5.94 5.75
CA ALA A 64 -3.11 5.13 6.97
C ALA A 64 -1.71 4.79 7.52
N LEU A 65 -0.73 4.51 6.65
CA LEU A 65 0.65 4.27 7.04
C LEU A 65 1.33 5.55 7.54
N ALA A 66 1.07 6.71 6.91
CA ALA A 66 1.59 8.00 7.32
C ALA A 66 1.09 8.39 8.73
N ASP A 67 -0.21 8.24 9.00
CA ASP A 67 -0.80 8.51 10.31
C ASP A 67 -0.20 7.60 11.40
N ARG A 68 -0.07 6.30 11.14
CA ARG A 68 0.54 5.35 12.09
C ARG A 68 2.01 5.66 12.34
N THR A 69 2.73 6.08 11.31
CA THR A 69 4.15 6.48 11.43
C THR A 69 4.28 7.71 12.31
N ALA A 70 3.49 8.75 12.06
CA ALA A 70 3.49 9.99 12.81
C ALA A 70 3.13 9.76 14.30
N ASP A 71 2.10 8.97 14.60
CA ASP A 71 1.72 8.62 15.98
C ASP A 71 2.85 7.86 16.70
N THR A 72 3.44 6.85 16.03
CA THR A 72 4.53 6.06 16.62
C THR A 72 5.79 6.91 16.84
N GLU A 73 6.13 7.81 15.93
CA GLU A 73 7.25 8.76 16.09
C GLU A 73 7.03 9.74 17.23
N ALA A 74 5.82 10.27 17.38
CA ALA A 74 5.46 11.14 18.49
C ALA A 74 5.62 10.40 19.84
N ARG A 75 5.14 9.16 19.93
CA ARG A 75 5.30 8.31 21.14
C ARG A 75 6.77 8.00 21.41
N LEU A 76 7.55 7.68 20.38
CA LEU A 76 9.00 7.45 20.53
C LEU A 76 9.73 8.67 21.06
N ALA A 77 9.39 9.87 20.57
CA ALA A 77 9.99 11.12 21.04
C ALA A 77 9.69 11.37 22.53
N ILE A 78 8.41 11.23 22.93
CA ILE A 78 7.99 11.39 24.33
C ILE A 78 8.67 10.35 25.22
N GLN A 79 8.68 9.09 24.80
CA GLN A 79 9.27 8.00 25.56
C GLN A 79 10.79 8.15 25.68
N GLY A 80 11.46 8.60 24.61
CA GLY A 80 12.88 8.90 24.61
C GLY A 80 13.24 10.03 25.60
N GLN A 81 12.42 11.08 25.66
CA GLN A 81 12.58 12.14 26.64
C GLN A 81 12.41 11.64 28.07
N THR A 82 11.40 10.79 28.32
CA THR A 82 11.17 10.20 29.64
C THR A 82 12.37 9.39 30.13
N VAL A 83 12.95 8.54 29.26
CA VAL A 83 14.15 7.77 29.59
C VAL A 83 15.33 8.69 29.86
N ALA A 84 15.53 9.72 29.02
CA ALA A 84 16.63 10.70 29.25
C ALA A 84 16.46 11.49 30.52
N ASP A 85 15.25 11.82 30.94
CA ASP A 85 14.97 12.50 32.21
C ASP A 85 15.30 11.60 33.42
N LEU A 86 14.98 10.33 33.36
CA LEU A 86 15.33 9.35 34.38
C LEU A 86 16.83 9.15 34.45
N ASP A 87 17.55 9.11 33.34
CA ASP A 87 19.01 9.03 33.29
C ASP A 87 19.65 10.28 33.94
N ARG A 88 19.10 11.47 33.66
CA ARG A 88 19.57 12.71 34.35
C ARG A 88 19.34 12.68 35.86
N ARG A 89 18.18 12.16 36.32
CA ARG A 89 17.90 12.02 37.75
C ARG A 89 18.85 11.03 38.43
N ILE A 90 19.16 9.91 37.78
CA ILE A 90 20.14 8.93 38.25
C ILE A 90 21.52 9.63 38.41
N ALA A 91 21.97 10.35 37.39
CA ALA A 91 23.26 11.08 37.44
C ALA A 91 23.30 12.14 38.55
N GLN A 92 22.18 12.84 38.79
CA GLN A 92 22.10 13.81 39.91
C GLN A 92 22.21 13.13 41.28
N ILE A 93 21.58 11.97 41.47
CA ILE A 93 21.69 11.21 42.70
C ILE A 93 23.11 10.70 42.90
N ASP A 94 23.75 10.17 41.85
CA ASP A 94 25.11 9.67 41.88
C ASP A 94 26.11 10.79 42.25
N ALA A 95 25.99 11.97 41.63
CA ALA A 95 26.78 13.15 41.96
C ALA A 95 26.59 13.62 43.44
N ALA A 96 25.32 13.62 43.88
CA ALA A 96 25.02 14.01 45.26
C ALA A 96 25.55 13.01 46.33
N VAL A 97 25.57 11.72 45.97
CA VAL A 97 26.19 10.67 46.84
C VAL A 97 27.70 10.84 46.87
N GLU A 98 28.34 11.09 45.75
CA GLU A 98 29.78 11.31 45.67
C GLU A 98 30.23 12.55 46.49
N GLU A 99 29.51 13.66 46.35
CA GLU A 99 29.79 14.88 47.10
C GLU A 99 29.61 14.69 48.59
N SER A 100 28.54 13.98 49.05
CA SER A 100 28.33 13.69 50.47
C SER A 100 29.43 12.80 51.06
N THR A 101 30.01 11.92 50.23
CA THR A 101 31.14 11.06 50.64
C THR A 101 32.44 11.84 50.78
N ARG A 102 32.70 12.83 49.92
CA ARG A 102 33.87 13.71 50.00
C ARG A 102 33.84 14.59 51.23
N GLN A 103 32.68 15.06 51.66
CA GLN A 103 32.54 15.99 52.79
C GLN A 103 32.67 15.33 54.17
N GLY A 104 32.87 14.02 54.30
CA GLY A 104 33.29 13.30 55.49
C GLY A 104 32.40 13.47 56.74
N ARG A 105 31.07 13.62 56.62
CA ARG A 105 30.11 13.77 57.72
C ARG A 105 29.72 12.41 58.32
N PRO A 106 30.17 12.04 59.54
CA PRO A 106 30.19 10.65 59.97
C PRO A 106 28.86 10.09 60.53
N VAL A 107 27.88 10.85 60.96
CA VAL A 107 26.77 10.29 61.76
C VAL A 107 25.38 10.44 61.02
N GLY A 108 25.20 11.44 60.19
CA GLY A 108 23.97 11.61 59.43
C GLY A 108 24.09 11.10 57.97
N ALA A 109 25.30 10.90 57.47
CA ALA A 109 25.61 10.55 56.11
C ALA A 109 25.15 9.12 55.75
N MET A 110 25.17 8.19 56.70
CA MET A 110 24.84 6.78 56.45
C MET A 110 23.34 6.58 56.18
N THR A 111 22.47 7.26 56.95
CA THR A 111 21.00 7.22 56.73
C THR A 111 20.59 7.93 55.44
N ILE A 112 21.23 9.05 55.10
CA ILE A 112 21.01 9.80 53.88
C ILE A 112 21.52 9.00 52.67
N ALA A 113 22.65 8.33 52.77
CA ALA A 113 23.23 7.51 51.73
C ALA A 113 22.33 6.28 51.46
N ASP A 114 21.82 5.63 52.50
CA ASP A 114 20.89 4.48 52.34
C ASP A 114 19.55 4.90 51.71
N GLN A 115 19.01 6.06 52.11
CA GLN A 115 17.81 6.59 51.48
C GLN A 115 18.05 6.90 50.02
N LYS A 116 19.13 7.56 49.65
CA LYS A 116 19.49 7.85 48.24
C LYS A 116 19.76 6.60 47.43
N ARG A 117 20.28 5.52 48.01
CA ARG A 117 20.45 4.22 47.33
C ARG A 117 19.10 3.61 47.01
N ARG A 118 18.12 3.68 47.91
CA ARG A 118 16.73 3.20 47.65
C ARG A 118 16.09 4.03 46.56
N ASP A 119 16.12 5.36 46.66
CA ASP A 119 15.56 6.27 45.65
C ASP A 119 16.17 5.99 44.25
N ARG A 120 17.51 5.76 44.22
CA ARG A 120 18.21 5.38 42.99
C ARG A 120 17.72 4.04 42.43
N ALA A 121 17.53 3.04 43.28
CA ALA A 121 17.06 1.73 42.86
C ALA A 121 15.65 1.81 42.23
N ASP A 122 14.76 2.62 42.82
CA ASP A 122 13.40 2.85 42.32
C ASP A 122 13.41 3.55 40.93
N ILE A 123 14.29 4.57 40.79
CA ILE A 123 14.43 5.27 39.52
C ILE A 123 15.04 4.37 38.44
N VAL A 124 16.05 3.55 38.79
CA VAL A 124 16.64 2.56 37.88
C VAL A 124 15.57 1.53 37.42
N ALA A 125 14.73 1.05 38.35
CA ALA A 125 13.64 0.15 38.02
C ALA A 125 12.58 0.83 37.12
N ALA A 126 12.27 2.09 37.36
CA ALA A 126 11.40 2.88 36.49
C ALA A 126 12.04 3.07 35.11
N ARG A 127 13.31 3.45 35.05
CA ARG A 127 14.05 3.61 33.78
C ARG A 127 14.07 2.32 32.96
N GLN A 128 14.22 1.15 33.59
CA GLN A 128 14.18 -0.13 32.87
C GLN A 128 12.80 -0.43 32.28
N ARG A 129 11.73 -0.08 32.98
CA ARG A 129 10.36 -0.22 32.47
C ARG A 129 10.16 0.66 31.24
N GLU A 130 10.52 1.94 31.34
CA GLU A 130 10.38 2.89 30.23
C GLU A 130 11.28 2.53 29.05
N ALA A 131 12.49 2.02 29.28
CA ALA A 131 13.37 1.53 28.24
C ALA A 131 12.77 0.31 27.47
N ARG A 132 12.05 -0.57 28.18
CA ARG A 132 11.33 -1.67 27.51
C ARG A 132 10.18 -1.16 26.64
N THR A 133 9.45 -0.17 27.11
CA THR A 133 8.40 0.48 26.32
C THR A 133 9.00 1.17 25.09
N LEU A 134 10.11 1.85 25.22
CA LEU A 134 10.84 2.45 24.10
C LEU A 134 11.25 1.39 23.07
N ALA A 135 11.79 0.26 23.52
CA ALA A 135 12.18 -0.83 22.63
C ALA A 135 10.97 -1.44 21.91
N SER A 136 9.82 -1.59 22.58
CA SER A 136 8.59 -2.08 21.91
C SER A 136 8.08 -1.12 20.85
N LEU A 137 8.15 0.18 21.07
CA LEU A 137 7.78 1.20 20.08
C LEU A 137 8.75 1.21 18.88
N GLN A 138 10.05 0.97 19.10
CA GLN A 138 11.02 0.82 18.00
C GLN A 138 10.72 -0.39 17.13
N ILE A 139 10.31 -1.52 17.74
CA ILE A 139 9.88 -2.71 17.01
C ILE A 139 8.60 -2.42 16.22
N GLU A 140 7.66 -1.69 16.80
CA GLU A 140 6.42 -1.28 16.13
C GLU A 140 6.73 -0.39 14.91
N LYS A 141 7.60 0.62 15.06
CA LYS A 141 8.07 1.43 13.94
C LYS A 141 8.70 0.58 12.84
N ALA A 142 9.57 -0.35 13.20
CA ALA A 142 10.21 -1.23 12.23
C ALA A 142 9.20 -2.10 11.44
N LYS A 143 8.09 -2.51 12.07
CA LYS A 143 6.99 -3.22 11.38
C LYS A 143 6.27 -2.30 10.38
N ILE A 144 5.92 -1.07 10.79
CA ILE A 144 5.29 -0.09 9.90
C ILE A 144 6.19 0.21 8.69
N ASP A 145 7.49 0.42 8.92
CA ASP A 145 8.47 0.64 7.86
C ASP A 145 8.59 -0.58 6.92
N ALA A 146 8.44 -1.80 7.44
CA ALA A 146 8.43 -3.02 6.64
C ALA A 146 7.14 -3.15 5.81
N GLU A 147 5.97 -2.79 6.37
CA GLU A 147 4.69 -2.74 5.65
C GLU A 147 4.77 -1.73 4.50
N ARG A 148 5.32 -0.54 4.77
CA ARG A 148 5.54 0.49 3.75
C ARG A 148 6.42 0.00 2.61
N ARG A 149 7.57 -0.62 2.90
CA ARG A 149 8.45 -1.19 1.87
C ARG A 149 7.77 -2.29 1.05
N ARG A 150 6.87 -3.09 1.63
CA ARG A 150 6.08 -4.08 0.89
C ARG A 150 5.09 -3.40 -0.06
N ALA A 151 4.35 -2.42 0.43
CA ALA A 151 3.43 -1.64 -0.42
C ALA A 151 4.18 -0.96 -1.59
N GLU A 152 5.38 -0.41 -1.34
CA GLU A 152 6.24 0.16 -2.38
C GLU A 152 6.75 -0.90 -3.37
N ALA A 153 7.03 -2.12 -2.93
CA ALA A 153 7.47 -3.22 -3.78
C ALA A 153 6.36 -3.74 -4.71
N ASP A 154 5.11 -3.76 -4.24
CA ASP A 154 3.94 -4.18 -5.03
C ASP A 154 3.69 -3.23 -6.22
N VAL A 155 4.15 -1.99 -6.14
CA VAL A 155 4.11 -0.99 -7.23
C VAL A 155 5.30 -1.14 -8.21
N GLY A 156 6.27 -2.01 -7.90
CA GLY A 156 7.48 -2.20 -8.69
C GLY A 156 7.26 -2.40 -10.19
N PRO A 157 6.38 -3.31 -10.66
CA PRO A 157 6.12 -3.52 -12.08
C PRO A 157 5.63 -2.27 -12.81
N VAL A 158 4.79 -1.47 -12.16
CA VAL A 158 4.27 -0.21 -12.71
C VAL A 158 5.37 0.84 -12.80
N ARG A 159 6.30 0.85 -11.86
CA ARG A 159 7.47 1.74 -11.84
C ARG A 159 8.45 1.45 -12.98
N TYR A 160 8.70 0.16 -13.27
CA TYR A 160 9.48 -0.22 -14.45
C TYR A 160 8.83 0.23 -15.76
N LEU A 161 7.50 0.13 -15.83
CA LEU A 161 6.76 0.60 -16.99
C LEU A 161 6.85 2.14 -17.12
N ALA A 162 6.80 2.88 -16.03
CA ALA A 162 6.98 4.32 -16.00
C ALA A 162 8.35 4.72 -16.54
N GLU A 163 9.40 4.03 -16.10
CA GLU A 163 10.78 4.26 -16.55
C GLU A 163 10.96 3.94 -18.04
N LEU A 164 10.34 2.85 -18.52
CA LEU A 164 10.37 2.46 -19.93
C LEU A 164 9.69 3.48 -20.85
N ILE A 165 8.64 4.16 -20.36
CA ILE A 165 7.88 5.17 -21.11
C ILE A 165 8.51 6.57 -20.96
N GLY A 166 9.53 6.74 -20.09
CA GLY A 166 10.20 8.00 -19.85
C GLY A 166 9.37 8.99 -19.02
N THR A 167 8.39 8.51 -18.22
CA THR A 167 7.64 9.34 -17.29
C THR A 167 8.36 9.43 -15.95
N PRO A 168 8.29 10.58 -15.23
CA PRO A 168 8.84 10.68 -13.88
C PRO A 168 8.24 9.61 -12.97
N THR A 169 9.06 8.94 -12.16
CA THR A 169 8.65 7.88 -11.22
C THR A 169 7.69 8.36 -10.13
N THR A 170 7.50 9.67 -10.03
CA THR A 170 6.52 10.31 -9.14
C THR A 170 5.10 10.33 -9.71
N ASP A 171 4.95 10.18 -11.04
CA ASP A 171 3.65 10.16 -11.72
C ASP A 171 3.33 8.75 -12.21
N LEU A 172 2.79 7.91 -11.31
CA LEU A 172 2.38 6.54 -11.62
C LEU A 172 1.01 6.45 -12.30
N GLU A 173 0.26 7.56 -12.39
CA GLU A 173 -1.05 7.56 -13.04
C GLU A 173 -0.98 7.17 -14.51
N ARG A 174 -0.03 7.72 -15.26
CA ARG A 174 0.09 7.47 -16.69
C ARG A 174 0.45 6.01 -17.01
N PRO A 175 1.48 5.40 -16.36
CA PRO A 175 1.79 3.98 -16.55
C PRO A 175 0.64 3.04 -16.18
N VAL A 176 -0.05 3.29 -15.05
CA VAL A 176 -1.23 2.51 -14.63
C VAL A 176 -2.34 2.61 -15.66
N ARG A 177 -2.64 3.82 -16.14
CA ARG A 177 -3.64 4.05 -17.20
C ARG A 177 -3.27 3.31 -18.49
N LEU A 178 -2.02 3.37 -18.91
CA LEU A 178 -1.56 2.71 -20.13
C LEU A 178 -1.61 1.19 -20.02
N LEU A 179 -1.14 0.63 -18.88
CA LEU A 179 -1.20 -0.81 -18.61
C LEU A 179 -2.64 -1.32 -18.61
N THR A 180 -3.54 -0.62 -17.91
CA THR A 180 -4.96 -0.97 -17.85
C THR A 180 -5.61 -0.89 -19.24
N LEU A 181 -5.29 0.13 -20.03
CA LEU A 181 -5.80 0.30 -21.38
C LEU A 181 -5.33 -0.84 -22.31
N VAL A 182 -4.06 -1.21 -22.24
CA VAL A 182 -3.50 -2.34 -23.02
C VAL A 182 -4.17 -3.64 -22.59
N LEU A 183 -4.32 -3.89 -21.29
CA LEU A 183 -4.96 -5.09 -20.77
C LEU A 183 -6.39 -5.22 -21.28
N VAL A 184 -7.18 -4.17 -21.18
CA VAL A 184 -8.58 -4.15 -21.65
C VAL A 184 -8.65 -4.29 -23.17
N ALA A 185 -7.76 -3.61 -23.91
CA ALA A 185 -7.71 -3.68 -25.38
C ALA A 185 -7.35 -5.09 -25.90
N VAL A 186 -6.61 -5.87 -25.12
CA VAL A 186 -6.24 -7.26 -25.47
C VAL A 186 -7.32 -8.25 -25.06
N LEU A 187 -7.87 -8.12 -23.85
CA LEU A 187 -8.83 -9.10 -23.31
C LEU A 187 -10.18 -9.08 -24.03
N ASP A 188 -10.66 -7.92 -24.43
CA ASP A 188 -11.98 -7.76 -25.04
C ASP A 188 -12.08 -8.41 -26.43
N PRO A 189 -11.19 -8.16 -27.39
CA PRO A 189 -11.20 -8.87 -28.68
C PRO A 189 -10.85 -10.35 -28.55
N MET A 190 -10.06 -10.76 -27.56
CA MET A 190 -9.74 -12.17 -27.32
C MET A 190 -10.99 -12.98 -26.93
N ALA A 191 -11.89 -12.42 -26.13
CA ALA A 191 -13.15 -13.05 -25.76
C ALA A 191 -14.01 -13.34 -27.00
N VAL A 192 -14.12 -12.39 -27.94
CA VAL A 192 -14.82 -12.56 -29.21
C VAL A 192 -14.15 -13.62 -30.09
N ALA A 193 -12.82 -13.57 -30.20
CA ALA A 193 -12.06 -14.53 -31.00
C ALA A 193 -12.21 -15.97 -30.47
N LEU A 194 -12.20 -16.18 -29.15
CA LEU A 194 -12.43 -17.48 -28.53
C LEU A 194 -13.84 -18.03 -28.81
N LEU A 195 -14.86 -17.17 -28.75
CA LEU A 195 -16.24 -17.55 -29.08
C LEU A 195 -16.37 -18.00 -30.55
N LEU A 196 -15.76 -17.26 -31.48
CA LEU A 196 -15.73 -17.59 -32.89
C LEU A 196 -15.01 -18.92 -33.16
N ALA A 197 -13.87 -19.14 -32.50
CA ALA A 197 -13.11 -20.39 -32.58
C ALA A 197 -13.88 -21.59 -32.01
N ALA A 198 -14.68 -21.42 -30.97
CA ALA A 198 -15.52 -22.45 -30.40
C ALA A 198 -16.69 -22.82 -31.35
N GLY A 199 -17.32 -21.80 -32.00
CA GLY A 199 -18.39 -21.99 -32.96
C GLY A 199 -17.96 -22.78 -34.23
N THR A 200 -16.74 -22.55 -34.71
CA THR A 200 -16.21 -23.27 -35.88
C THR A 200 -15.98 -24.77 -35.66
N ARG A 201 -15.82 -25.22 -34.41
CA ARG A 201 -15.65 -26.64 -34.06
C ARG A 201 -16.98 -27.40 -34.08
N THR A 202 -18.10 -26.77 -33.73
CA THR A 202 -19.41 -27.39 -33.69
C THR A 202 -19.96 -27.64 -35.12
N THR A 203 -19.65 -26.80 -36.08
CA THR A 203 -20.06 -26.96 -37.51
C THR A 203 -19.26 -27.99 -38.29
N ARG A 204 -18.09 -28.45 -37.76
CA ARG A 204 -17.29 -29.53 -38.40
C ARG A 204 -17.58 -30.94 -37.86
N ALA A 205 -18.36 -31.08 -36.80
CA ALA A 205 -18.68 -32.35 -36.16
C ALA A 205 -20.09 -32.88 -36.51
N GLY A 206 -20.87 -32.16 -37.35
CA GLY A 206 -22.15 -32.59 -37.93
C GLY A 206 -22.06 -32.73 -39.45
#